data_d6ec87d0d6087ecc5104162cac61cef5
#
_entry.id   d6ec87d0d6087ecc5104162cac61cef5
#
_cell.length_a   1.000
_cell.length_b   1.000
_cell.length_c   1.000
_cell.angle_alpha   90.00
_cell.angle_beta   90.00
_cell.angle_gamma   90.00
#
_symmetry.space_group_name_H-M   'P 1'
#
loop_
_entity.id
_entity.type
_entity.pdbx_description
1 polymer ?
#
loop_
_entity_poly.entity_id
_entity_poly.type
_entity_poly.pdbx_seq_one_letter_code
_entity_poly.pdbx_strand_id
1 'polypeptide(L)'
;IISNDYRPQIAQLQTYNEELRVRLEQEKPEVTGQVQSVKEKTNAIRQELNDLKENIIRTADKDEYQSGILKNRDNEKATPDVLLSNKRGNNLKNSIATYKQEMESMLAGDAQKKLVSSYMNITPQTDNASWEEETFSHLTANAGITMLDKMEMELLSCEKEVLLAMTNGTGIQTSEATPEAGKPQKEAEKEAEKEPAELSDNQIFVNGVPTDILADGTLKKPFVQMAPEAAVLYKGYDNKLQLTSIGIPQEQLKVSMKNGKVVMRNNRYIALPDNNSRTAVITVSDEADVLARY
;
A
#
# COMPACT_ATOMS: atom_id res chain seq x y z
N ILE A 1 17.27 2.83 -14.41
CA ILE A 1 16.13 3.07 -13.51
C ILE A 1 15.47 1.73 -13.27
N ILE A 2 15.36 1.30 -12.03
CA ILE A 2 14.64 0.08 -11.64
C ILE A 2 13.30 0.56 -11.11
N SER A 3 12.23 0.24 -11.83
CA SER A 3 10.87 0.60 -11.48
C SER A 3 10.21 -0.62 -10.82
N ASN A 4 9.59 -0.44 -9.67
CA ASN A 4 8.72 -1.44 -9.09
C ASN A 4 7.35 -1.39 -9.78
N ASP A 5 6.82 -2.55 -10.13
CA ASP A 5 5.44 -2.65 -10.63
C ASP A 5 4.51 -2.96 -9.43
N TYR A 6 3.75 -1.96 -8.99
CA TYR A 6 2.80 -2.09 -7.88
C TYR A 6 1.41 -2.59 -8.31
N ARG A 7 1.13 -2.66 -9.62
CA ARG A 7 -0.19 -3.03 -10.15
C ARG A 7 -0.70 -4.39 -9.69
N PRO A 8 0.13 -5.46 -9.63
CA PRO A 8 -0.34 -6.75 -9.10
C PRO A 8 -0.76 -6.66 -7.63
N GLN A 9 -0.01 -5.92 -6.81
CA GLN A 9 -0.30 -5.73 -5.39
C GLN A 9 -1.56 -4.87 -5.19
N ILE A 10 -1.74 -3.82 -6.01
CA ILE A 10 -2.95 -2.99 -6.04
C ILE A 10 -4.17 -3.86 -6.35
N ALA A 11 -4.12 -4.69 -7.39
CA ALA A 11 -5.22 -5.57 -7.78
C ALA A 11 -5.56 -6.57 -6.65
N GLN A 12 -4.55 -7.15 -6.01
CA GLN A 12 -4.75 -8.08 -4.89
C GLN A 12 -5.39 -7.39 -3.68
N LEU A 13 -4.91 -6.20 -3.30
CA LEU A 13 -5.48 -5.43 -2.20
C LEU A 13 -6.91 -4.99 -2.48
N GLN A 14 -7.25 -4.62 -3.73
CA GLN A 14 -8.61 -4.29 -4.13
C GLN A 14 -9.57 -5.46 -3.91
N THR A 15 -9.19 -6.65 -4.38
CA THR A 15 -10.00 -7.86 -4.20
C THR A 15 -10.18 -8.17 -2.72
N TYR A 16 -9.10 -8.17 -1.95
CA TYR A 16 -9.14 -8.45 -0.53
C TYR A 16 -10.00 -7.44 0.27
N ASN A 17 -9.85 -6.14 -0.01
CA ASN A 17 -10.64 -5.11 0.65
C ASN A 17 -12.13 -5.23 0.30
N GLU A 18 -12.47 -5.62 -0.93
CA GLU A 18 -13.88 -5.86 -1.30
C GLU A 18 -14.46 -7.07 -0.55
N GLU A 19 -13.71 -8.17 -0.44
CA GLU A 19 -14.12 -9.33 0.36
C GLU A 19 -14.34 -8.97 1.83
N LEU A 20 -13.42 -8.17 2.43
CA LEU A 20 -13.58 -7.69 3.79
C LEU A 20 -14.82 -6.81 3.98
N ARG A 21 -15.14 -5.94 3.02
CA ARG A 21 -16.33 -5.09 3.08
C ARG A 21 -17.60 -5.92 3.04
N VAL A 22 -17.71 -6.84 2.08
CA VAL A 22 -18.87 -7.74 1.96
C VAL A 22 -19.08 -8.54 3.24
N ARG A 23 -18.01 -9.08 3.81
CA ARG A 23 -18.06 -9.83 5.07
C ARG A 23 -18.50 -8.94 6.25
N LEU A 24 -17.95 -7.74 6.38
CA LEU A 24 -18.35 -6.79 7.43
C LEU A 24 -19.81 -6.38 7.32
N GLU A 25 -20.31 -6.13 6.12
CA GLU A 25 -21.73 -5.79 5.90
C GLU A 25 -22.67 -6.93 6.30
N GLN A 26 -22.24 -8.19 6.12
CA GLN A 26 -23.02 -9.37 6.48
C GLN A 26 -22.93 -9.71 7.97
N GLU A 27 -21.72 -9.69 8.56
CA GLU A 27 -21.49 -10.14 9.93
C GLU A 27 -21.74 -9.03 10.97
N LYS A 28 -21.60 -7.75 10.58
CA LYS A 28 -21.66 -6.57 11.45
C LYS A 28 -22.48 -5.43 10.85
N PRO A 29 -23.80 -5.55 10.73
CA PRO A 29 -24.63 -4.52 10.11
C PRO A 29 -24.48 -3.13 10.75
N GLU A 30 -24.09 -3.07 12.02
CA GLU A 30 -23.89 -1.82 12.77
C GLU A 30 -22.73 -0.96 12.24
N VAL A 31 -21.76 -1.56 11.53
CA VAL A 31 -20.62 -0.82 10.95
C VAL A 31 -20.78 -0.53 9.45
N THR A 32 -21.87 -0.95 8.83
CA THR A 32 -22.09 -0.78 7.37
C THR A 32 -21.89 0.66 6.90
N GLY A 33 -22.40 1.63 7.65
CA GLY A 33 -22.23 3.04 7.33
C GLY A 33 -20.76 3.49 7.35
N GLN A 34 -19.96 2.96 8.27
CA GLN A 34 -18.54 3.26 8.37
C GLN A 34 -17.76 2.57 7.23
N VAL A 35 -18.08 1.31 6.91
CA VAL A 35 -17.50 0.56 5.78
C VAL A 35 -17.75 1.30 4.48
N GLN A 36 -18.98 1.75 4.25
CA GLN A 36 -19.33 2.52 3.07
C GLN A 36 -18.55 3.86 3.01
N SER A 37 -18.44 4.58 4.13
CA SER A 37 -17.68 5.82 4.20
C SER A 37 -16.20 5.60 3.88
N VAL A 38 -15.57 4.54 4.41
CA VAL A 38 -14.18 4.16 4.09
C VAL A 38 -14.03 3.90 2.59
N LYS A 39 -14.92 3.11 2.00
CA LYS A 39 -14.95 2.81 0.56
C LYS A 39 -15.01 4.07 -0.29
N GLU A 40 -15.95 4.97 0.00
CA GLU A 40 -16.14 6.21 -0.76
C GLU A 40 -14.91 7.11 -0.70
N LYS A 41 -14.33 7.29 0.49
CA LYS A 41 -13.14 8.12 0.69
C LYS A 41 -11.90 7.53 0.02
N THR A 42 -11.70 6.21 0.13
CA THR A 42 -10.63 5.51 -0.59
C THR A 42 -10.77 5.68 -2.10
N ASN A 43 -11.98 5.49 -2.63
CA ASN A 43 -12.24 5.64 -4.06
C ASN A 43 -12.02 7.08 -4.56
N ALA A 44 -12.35 8.09 -3.75
CA ALA A 44 -12.10 9.49 -4.12
C ALA A 44 -10.61 9.78 -4.32
N ILE A 45 -9.75 9.34 -3.41
CA ILE A 45 -8.29 9.51 -3.56
C ILE A 45 -7.75 8.66 -4.72
N ARG A 46 -8.24 7.42 -4.89
CA ARG A 46 -7.85 6.58 -6.03
C ARG A 46 -8.16 7.25 -7.37
N GLN A 47 -9.33 7.88 -7.47
CA GLN A 47 -9.69 8.64 -8.67
C GLN A 47 -8.73 9.82 -8.88
N GLU A 48 -8.41 10.59 -7.84
CA GLU A 48 -7.44 11.69 -7.92
C GLU A 48 -6.06 11.18 -8.39
N LEU A 49 -5.56 10.06 -7.83
CA LEU A 49 -4.31 9.44 -8.25
C LEU A 49 -4.35 9.01 -9.73
N ASN A 50 -5.43 8.41 -10.19
CA ASN A 50 -5.60 8.00 -11.58
C ASN A 50 -5.66 9.20 -12.54
N ASP A 51 -6.36 10.26 -12.16
CA ASP A 51 -6.41 11.50 -12.92
C ASP A 51 -5.02 12.16 -13.03
N LEU A 52 -4.22 12.10 -11.97
CA LEU A 52 -2.84 12.58 -11.99
C LEU A 52 -1.96 11.74 -12.91
N LYS A 53 -2.04 10.40 -12.84
CA LYS A 53 -1.31 9.49 -13.75
C LYS A 53 -1.65 9.78 -15.21
N GLU A 54 -2.93 9.93 -15.52
CA GLU A 54 -3.40 10.23 -16.87
C GLU A 54 -2.92 11.59 -17.37
N ASN A 55 -2.87 12.60 -16.50
CA ASN A 55 -2.33 13.92 -16.86
C ASN A 55 -0.82 13.88 -17.11
N ILE A 56 -0.06 13.05 -16.36
CA ILE A 56 1.37 12.83 -16.62
C ILE A 56 1.57 12.19 -18.00
N ILE A 57 0.78 11.15 -18.34
CA ILE A 57 0.83 10.51 -19.67
C ILE A 57 0.55 11.53 -20.77
N ARG A 58 -0.53 12.29 -20.62
CA ARG A 58 -0.93 13.34 -21.60
C ARG A 58 0.15 14.40 -21.77
N THR A 59 0.77 14.83 -20.68
CA THR A 59 1.84 15.85 -20.73
C THR A 59 3.12 15.29 -21.32
N ALA A 60 3.45 14.03 -21.05
CA ALA A 60 4.64 13.39 -21.58
C ALA A 60 4.55 13.09 -23.08
N ASP A 61 3.42 12.55 -23.53
CA ASP A 61 3.24 12.02 -24.89
C ASP A 61 2.63 13.03 -25.87
N LYS A 62 1.99 14.12 -25.39
CA LYS A 62 1.42 15.18 -26.22
C LYS A 62 0.57 14.65 -27.37
N ASP A 63 1.01 14.89 -28.62
CA ASP A 63 0.32 14.49 -29.85
C ASP A 63 0.23 12.96 -30.03
N GLU A 64 1.10 12.22 -29.36
CA GLU A 64 1.09 10.74 -29.35
C GLU A 64 0.32 10.14 -28.20
N TYR A 65 -0.40 10.98 -27.43
CA TYR A 65 -1.15 10.56 -26.26
C TYR A 65 -2.14 9.44 -26.59
N GLN A 66 -2.10 8.43 -25.72
CA GLN A 66 -3.07 7.33 -25.68
C GLN A 66 -3.37 7.00 -24.23
N SER A 67 -4.64 7.01 -23.84
CA SER A 67 -5.05 6.77 -22.45
C SER A 67 -4.46 5.48 -21.88
N GLY A 68 -3.91 5.57 -20.67
CA GLY A 68 -3.31 4.45 -19.95
C GLY A 68 -1.97 3.94 -20.52
N ILE A 69 -1.44 4.53 -21.61
CA ILE A 69 -0.20 4.08 -22.25
C ILE A 69 0.83 5.20 -22.25
N LEU A 70 1.90 5.03 -21.50
CA LEU A 70 3.04 5.94 -21.48
C LEU A 70 4.11 5.52 -22.49
N LYS A 71 4.31 6.32 -23.53
CA LYS A 71 5.35 6.13 -24.57
C LYS A 71 6.66 6.83 -24.20
N ASN A 72 6.59 8.10 -23.83
CA ASN A 72 7.74 8.93 -23.47
C ASN A 72 8.09 8.80 -21.98
N ARG A 73 8.63 7.66 -21.60
CA ARG A 73 8.89 7.26 -20.21
C ARG A 73 9.91 8.15 -19.49
N ASP A 74 10.90 8.65 -20.23
CA ASP A 74 12.03 9.38 -19.67
C ASP A 74 11.80 10.91 -19.70
N ASN A 75 10.57 11.37 -19.97
CA ASN A 75 10.21 12.79 -19.93
C ASN A 75 10.36 13.31 -18.49
N GLU A 76 11.38 14.17 -18.27
CA GLU A 76 11.72 14.73 -16.96
C GLU A 76 10.84 15.91 -16.53
N LYS A 77 10.01 16.43 -17.47
CA LYS A 77 9.17 17.62 -17.22
C LYS A 77 7.72 17.27 -16.87
N ALA A 78 7.21 16.15 -17.36
CA ALA A 78 5.80 15.82 -17.25
C ALA A 78 5.33 15.70 -15.80
N THR A 79 6.09 15.06 -14.92
CA THR A 79 5.74 14.89 -13.50
C THR A 79 5.78 16.24 -12.75
N PRO A 80 6.89 17.03 -12.79
CA PRO A 80 6.91 18.36 -12.17
C PRO A 80 5.84 19.31 -12.73
N ASP A 81 5.63 19.33 -14.05
CA ASP A 81 4.63 20.20 -14.66
C ASP A 81 3.21 19.89 -14.16
N VAL A 82 2.86 18.62 -14.02
CA VAL A 82 1.54 18.21 -13.53
C VAL A 82 1.38 18.44 -12.03
N LEU A 83 2.37 18.04 -11.22
CA LEU A 83 2.23 17.99 -9.77
C LEU A 83 2.57 19.33 -9.09
N LEU A 84 3.58 20.06 -9.59
CA LEU A 84 4.08 21.27 -8.95
C LEU A 84 3.47 22.55 -9.55
N SER A 85 3.47 22.70 -10.90
CA SER A 85 3.08 23.94 -11.56
C SER A 85 1.62 24.34 -11.31
N ASN A 86 0.72 23.35 -11.13
CA ASN A 86 -0.71 23.57 -10.90
C ASN A 86 -1.16 23.31 -9.45
N LYS A 87 -0.24 23.26 -8.50
CA LYS A 87 -0.50 22.95 -7.08
C LYS A 87 -1.23 21.62 -6.84
N ARG A 88 -1.24 20.71 -7.82
CA ARG A 88 -1.95 19.43 -7.69
C ARG A 88 -1.29 18.53 -6.66
N GLY A 89 0.04 18.57 -6.51
CA GLY A 89 0.76 17.87 -5.45
C GLY A 89 0.32 18.34 -4.05
N ASN A 90 0.12 19.66 -3.88
CA ASN A 90 -0.39 20.22 -2.62
C ASN A 90 -1.84 19.80 -2.37
N ASN A 91 -2.68 19.75 -3.40
CA ASN A 91 -4.06 19.27 -3.26
C ASN A 91 -4.08 17.80 -2.85
N LEU A 92 -3.30 16.96 -3.52
CA LEU A 92 -3.14 15.54 -3.16
C LEU A 92 -2.66 15.36 -1.71
N LYS A 93 -1.67 16.15 -1.28
CA LYS A 93 -1.20 16.17 0.12
C LYS A 93 -2.35 16.44 1.10
N ASN A 94 -3.17 17.46 0.80
CA ASN A 94 -4.31 17.83 1.64
C ASN A 94 -5.39 16.74 1.64
N SER A 95 -5.68 16.12 0.50
CA SER A 95 -6.61 14.98 0.38
C SER A 95 -6.13 13.80 1.23
N ILE A 96 -4.84 13.46 1.16
CA ILE A 96 -4.23 12.39 1.97
C ILE A 96 -4.28 12.73 3.46
N ALA A 97 -3.96 13.98 3.86
CA ALA A 97 -4.02 14.40 5.26
C ALA A 97 -5.43 14.26 5.83
N THR A 98 -6.43 14.73 5.10
CA THR A 98 -7.85 14.61 5.47
C THR A 98 -8.27 13.15 5.59
N TYR A 99 -7.94 12.33 4.60
CA TYR A 99 -8.22 10.90 4.62
C TYR A 99 -7.63 10.21 5.86
N LYS A 100 -6.35 10.45 6.16
CA LYS A 100 -5.68 9.87 7.34
C LYS A 100 -6.37 10.26 8.64
N GLN A 101 -6.68 11.54 8.82
CA GLN A 101 -7.39 12.03 10.00
C GLN A 101 -8.76 11.35 10.17
N GLU A 102 -9.49 11.17 9.08
CA GLU A 102 -10.78 10.51 9.10
C GLU A 102 -10.66 9.02 9.43
N MET A 103 -9.67 8.31 8.84
CA MET A 103 -9.40 6.91 9.16
C MET A 103 -8.98 6.73 10.63
N GLU A 104 -8.12 7.60 11.14
CA GLU A 104 -7.72 7.61 12.56
C GLU A 104 -8.91 7.86 13.50
N SER A 105 -9.85 8.71 13.10
CA SER A 105 -11.05 8.98 13.91
C SER A 105 -11.98 7.78 14.07
N MET A 106 -11.93 6.84 13.14
CA MET A 106 -12.70 5.60 13.18
C MET A 106 -12.07 4.52 14.07
N LEU A 107 -10.85 4.73 14.55
CA LEU A 107 -10.07 3.76 15.32
C LEU A 107 -10.00 4.18 16.79
N ALA A 108 -10.22 3.26 17.73
CA ALA A 108 -10.08 3.52 19.17
C ALA A 108 -8.64 3.26 19.67
N GLY A 109 -7.94 2.31 19.07
CA GLY A 109 -6.62 1.88 19.54
C GLY A 109 -5.48 2.76 19.03
N ASP A 110 -4.59 3.23 19.92
CA ASP A 110 -3.43 4.05 19.55
C ASP A 110 -2.45 3.31 18.63
N ALA A 111 -2.32 1.99 18.76
CA ALA A 111 -1.47 1.20 17.89
C ALA A 111 -1.97 1.19 16.45
N GLN A 112 -3.28 1.02 16.24
CA GLN A 112 -3.93 1.08 14.94
C GLN A 112 -3.84 2.49 14.33
N LYS A 113 -4.06 3.55 15.13
CA LYS A 113 -3.89 4.94 14.68
C LYS A 113 -2.47 5.19 14.20
N LYS A 114 -1.45 4.76 14.95
CA LYS A 114 -0.04 4.88 14.54
C LYS A 114 0.27 4.11 13.24
N LEU A 115 -0.32 2.93 13.08
CA LEU A 115 -0.15 2.14 11.85
C LEU A 115 -0.77 2.87 10.66
N VAL A 116 -2.00 3.36 10.77
CA VAL A 116 -2.67 4.14 9.73
C VAL A 116 -1.89 5.42 9.39
N SER A 117 -1.39 6.15 10.40
CA SER A 117 -0.55 7.34 10.23
C SER A 117 0.75 7.07 9.48
N SER A 118 1.27 5.84 9.54
CA SER A 118 2.53 5.48 8.86
C SER A 118 2.42 5.33 7.35
N TYR A 119 1.20 5.07 6.83
CA TYR A 119 0.96 4.98 5.40
C TYR A 119 0.95 6.36 4.74
N MET A 120 1.35 6.43 3.48
CA MET A 120 1.37 7.66 2.69
C MET A 120 1.99 8.83 3.46
N ASN A 121 3.25 8.70 3.84
CA ASN A 121 3.94 9.76 4.58
C ASN A 121 4.05 11.03 3.73
N ILE A 122 3.42 12.12 4.20
CA ILE A 122 3.38 13.44 3.56
C ILE A 122 4.20 14.50 4.31
N THR A 123 5.08 14.05 5.21
CA THR A 123 5.98 14.95 5.96
C THR A 123 7.24 15.20 5.13
N PRO A 124 7.61 16.46 4.85
CA PRO A 124 8.87 16.74 4.20
C PRO A 124 10.04 16.28 5.09
N GLN A 125 11.11 15.83 4.46
CA GLN A 125 12.33 15.37 5.17
C GLN A 125 13.27 16.51 5.47
N THR A 126 13.14 17.64 4.77
CA THR A 126 13.96 18.84 4.94
C THR A 126 13.09 20.06 5.25
N ASP A 127 13.63 20.98 6.02
CA ASP A 127 12.92 22.23 6.38
C ASP A 127 12.81 23.23 5.21
N ASN A 128 13.52 22.98 4.10
CA ASN A 128 13.71 23.96 3.02
C ASN A 128 12.86 23.66 1.77
N ALA A 129 12.13 22.55 1.74
CA ALA A 129 11.28 22.16 0.60
C ALA A 129 9.93 21.65 1.08
N SER A 130 8.91 21.83 0.27
CA SER A 130 7.61 21.21 0.52
C SER A 130 7.67 19.71 0.22
N TRP A 131 6.76 18.92 0.82
CA TRP A 131 6.68 17.49 0.54
C TRP A 131 6.53 17.18 -0.96
N GLU A 132 5.71 17.94 -1.66
CA GLU A 132 5.48 17.77 -3.10
C GLU A 132 6.73 18.09 -3.92
N GLU A 133 7.53 19.08 -3.52
CA GLU A 133 8.81 19.38 -4.19
C GLU A 133 9.82 18.26 -3.96
N GLU A 134 9.98 17.78 -2.72
CA GLU A 134 10.88 16.65 -2.41
C GLU A 134 10.45 15.37 -3.15
N THR A 135 9.14 15.15 -3.28
CA THR A 135 8.61 13.90 -3.85
C THR A 135 8.65 13.89 -5.37
N PHE A 136 8.35 15.02 -6.04
CA PHE A 136 8.04 15.01 -7.49
C PHE A 136 8.98 15.84 -8.37
N SER A 137 9.83 16.73 -7.82
CA SER A 137 10.62 17.69 -8.62
C SER A 137 11.60 17.06 -9.61
N HIS A 138 12.08 15.86 -9.31
CA HIS A 138 13.12 15.20 -10.11
C HIS A 138 12.67 13.86 -10.72
N LEU A 139 11.35 13.61 -10.78
CA LEU A 139 10.84 12.37 -11.33
C LEU A 139 10.54 12.49 -12.83
N THR A 140 11.01 11.50 -13.59
CA THR A 140 10.56 11.28 -14.96
C THR A 140 9.08 10.89 -14.97
N ALA A 141 8.42 10.94 -16.13
CA ALA A 141 7.03 10.51 -16.27
C ALA A 141 6.78 9.10 -15.74
N ASN A 142 7.66 8.13 -16.06
CA ASN A 142 7.54 6.77 -15.57
C ASN A 142 7.73 6.68 -14.06
N ALA A 143 8.70 7.39 -13.49
CA ALA A 143 8.94 7.40 -12.05
C ALA A 143 7.81 8.07 -11.28
N GLY A 144 7.22 9.15 -11.83
CA GLY A 144 6.05 9.82 -11.27
C GLY A 144 4.82 8.91 -11.21
N ILE A 145 4.52 8.18 -12.30
CA ILE A 145 3.42 7.19 -12.33
C ILE A 145 3.69 6.09 -11.31
N THR A 146 4.93 5.56 -11.24
CA THR A 146 5.30 4.52 -10.28
C THR A 146 5.16 5.01 -8.83
N MET A 147 5.46 6.28 -8.55
CA MET A 147 5.25 6.89 -7.23
C MET A 147 3.75 6.97 -6.90
N LEU A 148 2.91 7.37 -7.83
CA LEU A 148 1.45 7.40 -7.64
C LEU A 148 0.87 6.00 -7.48
N ASP A 149 1.39 4.97 -8.18
CA ASP A 149 1.02 3.57 -7.97
C ASP A 149 1.41 3.09 -6.57
N LYS A 150 2.59 3.48 -6.06
CA LYS A 150 2.99 3.20 -4.68
C LYS A 150 2.01 3.83 -3.69
N MET A 151 1.62 5.08 -3.90
CA MET A 151 0.65 5.75 -3.04
C MET A 151 -0.73 5.06 -3.07
N GLU A 152 -1.17 4.56 -4.23
CA GLU A 152 -2.41 3.78 -4.34
C GLU A 152 -2.31 2.46 -3.56
N MET A 153 -1.20 1.76 -3.64
CA MET A 153 -0.95 0.55 -2.87
C MET A 153 -0.97 0.84 -1.35
N GLU A 154 -0.32 1.92 -0.90
CA GLU A 154 -0.31 2.31 0.51
C GLU A 154 -1.70 2.75 1.00
N LEU A 155 -2.49 3.44 0.17
CA LEU A 155 -3.87 3.82 0.43
C LEU A 155 -4.76 2.59 0.67
N LEU A 156 -4.66 1.60 -0.22
CA LEU A 156 -5.41 0.34 -0.10
C LEU A 156 -4.96 -0.50 1.11
N SER A 157 -3.68 -0.43 1.46
CA SER A 157 -3.15 -1.06 2.68
C SER A 157 -3.70 -0.38 3.93
N CYS A 158 -3.77 0.96 3.93
CA CYS A 158 -4.39 1.72 5.01
C CYS A 158 -5.88 1.35 5.17
N GLU A 159 -6.65 1.31 4.08
CA GLU A 159 -8.03 0.84 4.07
C GLU A 159 -8.18 -0.55 4.66
N LYS A 160 -7.33 -1.50 4.25
CA LYS A 160 -7.31 -2.86 4.79
C LYS A 160 -7.18 -2.87 6.31
N GLU A 161 -6.25 -2.11 6.87
CA GLU A 161 -6.04 -2.06 8.32
C GLU A 161 -7.26 -1.49 9.07
N VAL A 162 -7.92 -0.49 8.51
CA VAL A 162 -9.16 0.07 9.08
C VAL A 162 -10.29 -0.97 9.06
N LEU A 163 -10.48 -1.67 7.93
CA LEU A 163 -11.49 -2.73 7.80
C LEU A 163 -11.21 -3.91 8.76
N LEU A 164 -9.94 -4.32 8.91
CA LEU A 164 -9.56 -5.35 9.87
C LEU A 164 -9.80 -4.93 11.32
N ALA A 165 -9.56 -3.67 11.68
CA ALA A 165 -9.88 -3.16 13.01
C ALA A 165 -11.40 -3.24 13.29
N MET A 166 -12.23 -2.95 12.29
CA MET A 166 -13.69 -3.11 12.38
C MET A 166 -14.09 -4.60 12.56
N THR A 167 -13.40 -5.53 11.90
CA THR A 167 -13.65 -6.96 12.04
C THR A 167 -13.36 -7.45 13.45
N ASN A 168 -12.26 -7.02 14.04
CA ASN A 168 -11.78 -7.54 15.33
C ASN A 168 -12.48 -6.91 16.55
N GLY A 169 -13.38 -5.95 16.37
CA GLY A 169 -14.08 -5.28 17.47
C GLY A 169 -13.18 -4.43 18.40
N THR A 170 -11.90 -4.30 18.07
CA THR A 170 -10.91 -3.59 18.87
C THR A 170 -10.74 -2.15 18.40
N GLY A 171 -11.81 -1.37 18.31
CA GLY A 171 -11.54 -0.01 17.95
C GLY A 171 -12.63 0.83 17.31
N ILE A 172 -13.88 0.59 17.58
CA ILE A 172 -14.95 1.45 17.07
C ILE A 172 -15.37 2.43 18.17
N GLN A 173 -15.19 3.72 17.93
CA GLN A 173 -15.95 4.73 18.67
C GLN A 173 -17.36 4.75 18.07
N THR A 174 -18.28 4.07 18.76
CA THR A 174 -19.71 4.27 18.51
C THR A 174 -20.08 5.64 19.03
N SER A 175 -20.40 6.59 18.15
CA SER A 175 -21.18 7.75 18.54
C SER A 175 -22.56 7.22 18.95
N GLU A 176 -22.87 7.30 20.22
CA GLU A 176 -24.19 6.94 20.77
C GLU A 176 -25.29 7.76 20.09
N ALA A 177 -26.13 7.07 19.32
CA ALA A 177 -27.51 7.48 19.10
C ALA A 177 -28.38 6.37 19.69
N THR A 178 -29.13 6.74 20.73
CA THR A 178 -29.95 5.92 21.61
C THR A 178 -31.09 5.19 20.87
N PRO A 179 -31.57 4.06 21.42
CA PRO A 179 -32.26 3.01 20.67
C PRO A 179 -33.80 3.14 20.70
N GLU A 180 -34.45 2.59 19.68
CA GLU A 180 -35.80 2.05 19.87
C GLU A 180 -36.01 0.71 19.19
N ALA A 181 -36.71 -0.12 19.93
CA ALA A 181 -36.83 -1.55 19.79
C ALA A 181 -37.74 -2.03 18.67
N GLY A 182 -37.46 -3.23 18.19
CA GLY A 182 -38.44 -4.00 17.41
C GLY A 182 -37.87 -5.31 16.83
N LYS A 183 -38.04 -6.42 17.54
CA LYS A 183 -37.87 -7.81 17.07
C LYS A 183 -39.21 -8.31 16.46
N PRO A 184 -39.28 -9.55 15.92
CA PRO A 184 -38.48 -10.33 14.99
C PRO A 184 -39.32 -10.98 13.87
N GLN A 185 -38.69 -11.66 12.90
CA GLN A 185 -39.10 -12.96 12.27
C GLN A 185 -38.42 -13.13 10.92
N LYS A 186 -37.60 -14.11 10.77
CA LYS A 186 -37.67 -15.53 10.33
C LYS A 186 -38.07 -15.82 8.89
N GLU A 187 -37.23 -16.68 8.31
CA GLU A 187 -37.37 -17.64 7.22
C GLU A 187 -37.05 -17.10 5.82
N ALA A 188 -35.98 -17.55 5.27
CA ALA A 188 -35.59 -18.82 4.55
C ALA A 188 -35.95 -18.80 3.06
N GLU A 189 -35.01 -18.82 2.18
CA GLU A 189 -34.79 -19.96 1.28
C GLU A 189 -33.59 -19.73 0.35
N LYS A 190 -32.87 -20.77 0.14
CA LYS A 190 -31.72 -21.12 -0.62
C LYS A 190 -31.72 -20.70 -2.10
N GLU A 191 -30.54 -20.31 -2.62
CA GLU A 191 -29.96 -20.98 -3.79
C GLU A 191 -28.44 -20.74 -3.89
N ALA A 192 -27.74 -21.81 -3.94
CA ALA A 192 -26.39 -22.24 -4.33
C ALA A 192 -25.44 -21.16 -4.95
N GLU A 193 -24.37 -20.70 -4.31
CA GLU A 193 -23.15 -21.35 -3.86
C GLU A 193 -22.11 -21.63 -4.94
N LYS A 194 -21.02 -20.86 -4.88
CA LYS A 194 -19.66 -21.36 -5.07
C LYS A 194 -18.88 -20.98 -3.83
N GLU A 195 -18.51 -22.01 -3.07
CA GLU A 195 -17.73 -21.90 -1.84
C GLU A 195 -16.43 -21.14 -2.03
N PRO A 196 -16.11 -20.19 -1.12
CA PRO A 196 -14.72 -19.75 -0.93
C PRO A 196 -13.95 -20.92 -0.29
N ALA A 197 -12.72 -21.11 -0.70
CA ALA A 197 -11.84 -22.12 -0.13
C ALA A 197 -11.81 -21.97 1.40
N GLU A 198 -12.38 -22.94 2.12
CA GLU A 198 -12.30 -23.02 3.57
C GLU A 198 -10.82 -23.09 3.97
N LEU A 199 -10.38 -22.12 4.80
CA LEU A 199 -9.11 -22.22 5.47
C LEU A 199 -9.13 -23.47 6.34
N SER A 200 -8.12 -24.33 6.18
CA SER A 200 -7.91 -25.44 7.14
C SER A 200 -7.58 -24.83 8.52
N ASP A 201 -7.92 -25.53 9.59
CA ASP A 201 -7.73 -25.11 11.00
C ASP A 201 -6.29 -24.64 11.34
N ASN A 202 -5.32 -24.86 10.43
CA ASN A 202 -3.92 -24.52 10.57
C ASN A 202 -3.43 -23.47 9.55
N GLN A 203 -4.31 -22.60 9.06
CA GLN A 203 -3.94 -21.54 8.11
C GLN A 203 -4.36 -20.16 8.60
N ILE A 204 -3.51 -19.18 8.38
CA ILE A 204 -3.81 -17.76 8.54
C ILE A 204 -3.51 -17.02 7.24
N PHE A 205 -4.17 -15.89 7.01
CA PHE A 205 -3.78 -15.00 5.93
C PHE A 205 -2.64 -14.09 6.37
N VAL A 206 -1.53 -14.14 5.64
CA VAL A 206 -0.44 -13.16 5.76
C VAL A 206 -0.38 -12.37 4.47
N ASN A 207 -0.74 -11.09 4.53
CA ASN A 207 -0.86 -10.19 3.37
C ASN A 207 -1.76 -10.76 2.25
N GLY A 208 -2.89 -11.38 2.62
CA GLY A 208 -3.86 -11.94 1.67
C GLY A 208 -3.45 -13.29 1.06
N VAL A 209 -2.34 -13.89 1.50
CA VAL A 209 -1.92 -15.23 1.09
C VAL A 209 -2.22 -16.23 2.19
N PRO A 210 -2.98 -17.31 1.94
CA PRO A 210 -3.15 -18.39 2.90
C PRO A 210 -1.78 -18.95 3.28
N THR A 211 -1.45 -18.87 4.56
CA THR A 211 -0.15 -19.28 5.07
C THR A 211 -0.37 -20.28 6.19
N ASP A 212 0.25 -21.45 6.06
CA ASP A 212 0.16 -22.50 7.06
C ASP A 212 0.81 -22.06 8.38
N ILE A 213 0.13 -22.33 9.49
CA ILE A 213 0.66 -22.18 10.84
C ILE A 213 0.93 -23.52 11.48
N LEU A 214 1.88 -23.56 12.40
CA LEU A 214 2.11 -24.71 13.26
C LEU A 214 1.11 -24.70 14.43
N ALA A 215 1.01 -25.82 15.13
CA ALA A 215 0.10 -25.99 16.28
C ALA A 215 0.34 -24.99 17.42
N ASP A 216 1.54 -24.38 17.48
CA ASP A 216 1.93 -23.34 18.43
C ASP A 216 1.58 -21.92 17.97
N GLY A 217 0.93 -21.76 16.79
CA GLY A 217 0.56 -20.48 16.19
C GLY A 217 1.69 -19.79 15.42
N THR A 218 2.86 -20.42 15.26
CA THR A 218 3.94 -19.88 14.43
C THR A 218 3.71 -20.16 12.94
N LEU A 219 4.23 -19.28 12.07
CA LEU A 219 4.15 -19.49 10.63
C LEU A 219 5.01 -20.68 10.21
N LYS A 220 4.45 -21.60 9.43
CA LYS A 220 5.19 -22.72 8.83
C LYS A 220 6.26 -22.26 7.85
N LYS A 221 6.04 -21.11 7.20
CA LYS A 221 7.03 -20.41 6.38
C LYS A 221 7.05 -18.93 6.77
N PRO A 222 8.23 -18.34 7.03
CA PRO A 222 8.33 -16.94 7.34
C PRO A 222 7.93 -16.09 6.12
N PHE A 223 7.27 -14.97 6.39
CA PHE A 223 6.95 -13.98 5.37
C PHE A 223 7.95 -12.84 5.43
N VAL A 224 8.45 -12.43 4.27
CA VAL A 224 9.39 -11.31 4.14
C VAL A 224 8.92 -10.39 3.01
N GLN A 225 8.91 -9.10 3.29
CA GLN A 225 8.65 -8.05 2.31
C GLN A 225 9.76 -7.00 2.34
N MET A 226 10.26 -6.61 1.18
CA MET A 226 11.21 -5.51 1.05
C MET A 226 10.72 -4.51 0.02
N ALA A 227 10.80 -3.22 0.37
CA ALA A 227 10.48 -2.13 -0.53
C ALA A 227 11.53 -1.02 -0.40
N PRO A 228 11.94 -0.37 -1.52
CA PRO A 228 12.71 0.85 -1.46
C PRO A 228 11.84 2.00 -0.91
N GLU A 229 12.45 2.95 -0.17
CA GLU A 229 11.75 4.16 0.26
C GLU A 229 11.33 5.02 -0.95
N ALA A 230 12.10 5.01 -2.03
CA ALA A 230 11.74 5.63 -3.31
C ALA A 230 11.24 4.57 -4.30
N ALA A 231 10.34 4.97 -5.21
CA ALA A 231 9.77 4.07 -6.23
C ALA A 231 10.81 3.47 -7.19
N VAL A 232 12.02 4.04 -7.23
CA VAL A 232 13.14 3.61 -8.08
C VAL A 232 14.44 3.59 -7.29
N LEU A 233 15.39 2.77 -7.72
CA LEU A 233 16.74 2.76 -7.18
C LEU A 233 17.65 3.61 -8.07
N TYR A 234 18.27 4.62 -7.50
CA TYR A 234 19.19 5.52 -8.20
C TYR A 234 20.62 5.01 -8.12
N LYS A 235 21.29 4.97 -9.27
CA LYS A 235 22.72 4.64 -9.35
C LYS A 235 23.57 5.75 -8.72
N GLY A 236 24.55 5.36 -7.92
CA GLY A 236 25.45 6.31 -7.26
C GLY A 236 24.87 6.96 -5.99
N TYR A 237 23.67 6.57 -5.57
CA TYR A 237 23.00 7.08 -4.37
C TYR A 237 22.74 5.95 -3.37
N ASP A 238 22.63 6.32 -2.10
CA ASP A 238 22.21 5.44 -1.02
C ASP A 238 20.68 5.24 -1.07
N ASN A 239 20.24 4.16 -1.69
CA ASN A 239 18.81 3.84 -1.78
C ASN A 239 18.41 3.06 -0.53
N LYS A 240 17.66 3.69 0.34
CA LYS A 240 17.19 3.06 1.57
C LYS A 240 16.09 2.03 1.25
N LEU A 241 16.18 0.88 1.90
CA LEU A 241 15.22 -0.20 1.79
C LEU A 241 14.55 -0.42 3.15
N GLN A 242 13.25 -0.61 3.11
CA GLN A 242 12.46 -1.04 4.26
C GLN A 242 12.25 -2.55 4.16
N LEU A 243 12.66 -3.29 5.20
CA LEU A 243 12.46 -4.73 5.32
C LEU A 243 11.43 -4.99 6.42
N THR A 244 10.40 -5.74 6.09
CA THR A 244 9.41 -6.24 7.03
C THR A 244 9.45 -7.77 7.02
N SER A 245 9.52 -8.39 8.20
CA SER A 245 9.47 -9.85 8.35
C SER A 245 8.46 -10.26 9.40
N ILE A 246 7.79 -11.39 9.17
CA ILE A 246 6.87 -12.03 10.11
C ILE A 246 7.29 -13.49 10.24
N GLY A 247 7.41 -13.98 11.46
CA GLY A 247 7.79 -15.37 11.75
C GLY A 247 9.30 -15.66 11.67
N ILE A 248 10.13 -14.64 11.41
CA ILE A 248 11.59 -14.74 11.46
C ILE A 248 12.20 -13.44 11.97
N PRO A 249 13.13 -13.45 12.92
CA PRO A 249 13.86 -12.26 13.35
C PRO A 249 14.69 -11.67 12.21
N GLN A 250 14.72 -10.34 12.14
CA GLN A 250 15.40 -9.63 11.05
C GLN A 250 16.91 -9.91 11.02
N GLU A 251 17.50 -10.24 12.18
CA GLU A 251 18.92 -10.59 12.35
C GLU A 251 19.31 -11.91 11.66
N GLN A 252 18.34 -12.79 11.44
CA GLN A 252 18.54 -14.07 10.74
C GLN A 252 18.40 -13.95 9.23
N LEU A 253 17.99 -12.78 8.74
CA LEU A 253 17.80 -12.54 7.31
C LEU A 253 19.10 -12.09 6.65
N LYS A 254 19.41 -12.71 5.52
CA LYS A 254 20.50 -12.32 4.61
C LYS A 254 19.92 -11.63 3.41
N VAL A 255 20.35 -10.38 3.18
CA VAL A 255 19.93 -9.59 2.03
C VAL A 255 21.10 -9.45 1.08
N SER A 256 20.90 -9.87 -0.16
CA SER A 256 21.89 -9.80 -1.23
C SER A 256 21.29 -9.13 -2.48
N MET A 257 22.14 -8.66 -3.39
CA MET A 257 21.71 -7.98 -4.59
C MET A 257 22.56 -8.44 -5.78
N LYS A 258 21.91 -8.87 -6.85
CA LYS A 258 22.54 -9.08 -8.15
C LYS A 258 22.57 -7.73 -8.88
N ASN A 259 23.68 -7.43 -9.55
CA ASN A 259 23.95 -6.16 -10.21
C ASN A 259 23.98 -4.97 -9.23
N GLY A 260 24.64 -5.17 -8.10
CA GLY A 260 24.83 -4.18 -7.05
C GLY A 260 25.20 -4.85 -5.73
N LYS A 261 25.10 -4.07 -4.66
CA LYS A 261 25.32 -4.57 -3.30
C LYS A 261 24.30 -3.96 -2.34
N VAL A 262 23.96 -4.69 -1.30
CA VAL A 262 23.21 -4.18 -0.15
C VAL A 262 24.16 -4.09 1.02
N VAL A 263 24.14 -2.97 1.72
CA VAL A 263 24.91 -2.73 2.96
C VAL A 263 23.97 -2.30 4.06
N MET A 264 24.32 -2.57 5.31
CA MET A 264 23.58 -2.06 6.46
C MET A 264 24.29 -0.81 7.01
N ARG A 265 23.54 0.31 7.14
CA ARG A 265 24.02 1.56 7.76
C ARG A 265 22.91 2.09 8.66
N ASN A 266 23.27 2.46 9.89
CA ASN A 266 22.31 3.00 10.87
C ASN A 266 21.05 2.14 11.05
N ASN A 267 21.24 0.82 11.10
CA ASN A 267 20.17 -0.18 11.21
C ASN A 267 19.16 -0.20 10.05
N ARG A 268 19.60 0.25 8.85
CA ARG A 268 18.80 0.23 7.62
C ARG A 268 19.57 -0.43 6.49
N TYR A 269 18.87 -1.16 5.66
CA TYR A 269 19.42 -1.69 4.42
C TYR A 269 19.53 -0.59 3.38
N ILE A 270 20.69 -0.49 2.73
CA ILE A 270 20.96 0.46 1.66
C ILE A 270 21.34 -0.32 0.41
N ALA A 271 20.56 -0.16 -0.67
CA ALA A 271 20.90 -0.73 -1.97
C ALA A 271 21.80 0.22 -2.76
N LEU A 272 22.85 -0.34 -3.32
CA LEU A 272 23.83 0.36 -4.16
C LEU A 272 23.89 -0.36 -5.52
N PRO A 273 23.04 0.02 -6.50
CA PRO A 273 23.03 -0.57 -7.83
C PRO A 273 24.34 -0.29 -8.58
N ASP A 274 24.79 -1.26 -9.37
CA ASP A 274 25.94 -1.10 -10.27
C ASP A 274 25.65 -0.15 -11.43
N ASN A 275 26.66 0.59 -11.88
CA ASN A 275 26.50 1.55 -12.97
C ASN A 275 26.23 0.89 -14.34
N ASN A 276 26.54 -0.40 -14.50
CA ASN A 276 26.53 -1.09 -15.79
C ASN A 276 25.22 -1.83 -16.10
N SER A 277 24.30 -1.93 -15.15
CA SER A 277 23.07 -2.70 -15.30
C SER A 277 21.84 -1.82 -15.24
N ARG A 278 20.81 -2.16 -16.03
CA ARG A 278 19.48 -1.50 -15.98
C ARG A 278 18.54 -2.12 -14.96
N THR A 279 18.85 -3.33 -14.51
CA THR A 279 18.04 -4.08 -13.56
C THR A 279 18.91 -4.61 -12.44
N ALA A 280 18.39 -4.66 -11.24
CA ALA A 280 18.99 -5.36 -10.11
C ALA A 280 17.95 -6.29 -9.48
N VAL A 281 18.43 -7.38 -8.87
CA VAL A 281 17.54 -8.31 -8.15
C VAL A 281 17.99 -8.34 -6.70
N ILE A 282 17.12 -7.96 -5.80
CA ILE A 282 17.35 -8.08 -4.36
C ILE A 282 16.78 -9.42 -3.91
N THR A 283 17.59 -10.21 -3.23
CA THR A 283 17.21 -11.52 -2.69
C THR A 283 17.28 -11.47 -1.17
N VAL A 284 16.20 -11.85 -0.52
CA VAL A 284 16.13 -12.04 0.92
C VAL A 284 16.05 -13.54 1.19
N SER A 285 16.94 -14.03 2.02
CA SER A 285 17.03 -15.44 2.40
C SER A 285 17.29 -15.56 3.91
N ASP A 286 16.96 -16.72 4.47
CA ASP A 286 17.48 -17.17 5.74
C ASP A 286 18.69 -18.09 5.53
N GLU A 287 19.04 -18.91 6.53
CA GLU A 287 20.16 -19.85 6.42
C GLU A 287 19.90 -21.03 5.47
N ALA A 288 18.63 -21.38 5.26
CA ALA A 288 18.22 -22.57 4.51
C ALA A 288 17.62 -22.24 3.14
N ASP A 289 16.80 -21.18 3.02
CA ASP A 289 15.96 -20.94 1.86
C ASP A 289 15.97 -19.48 1.38
N VAL A 290 15.66 -19.29 0.09
CA VAL A 290 15.31 -17.98 -0.47
C VAL A 290 13.86 -17.68 -0.15
N LEU A 291 13.63 -16.63 0.65
CA LEU A 291 12.30 -16.23 1.11
C LEU A 291 11.59 -15.31 0.12
N ALA A 292 12.34 -14.39 -0.50
CA ALA A 292 11.78 -13.45 -1.46
C ALA A 292 12.83 -12.94 -2.48
N ARG A 293 12.34 -12.51 -3.66
CA ARG A 293 13.11 -11.83 -4.70
C ARG A 293 12.33 -10.63 -5.22
N TYR A 294 13.03 -9.51 -5.39
CA TYR A 294 12.48 -8.22 -5.82
C TYR A 294 13.29 -7.65 -6.98
#